data_47f328050911ac2b93dcd999aed6ed19
#
_entry.id   47f328050911ac2b93dcd999aed6ed19
#
_cell.length_a   1.000
_cell.length_b   1.000
_cell.length_c   1.000
_cell.angle_alpha   90.00
_cell.angle_beta   90.00
_cell.angle_gamma   90.00
#
_symmetry.space_group_name_H-M   'P 1'
#
loop_
_entity.id
_entity.type
_entity.pdbx_description
1 polymer ?
#
loop_
_entity_poly.entity_id
_entity_poly.type
_entity_poly.pdbx_seq_one_letter_code
_entity_poly.pdbx_strand_id
1 'polypeptide(L)'
;MSVDTKVTPIPADAFSVEEKSGDTPAVNGAEFAAAETAAKAEEGNTSAYVHKLKKPFTFEGCTIEELSFDFDRLTGNDSLAIEDELQAMNKPVIVPTFSGQYLIRMAARACTTTLTTPDGKSRRIGVDVSQALPIGDYNRIRSKARTFLLASEL
;
A
#
# COMPACT_ATOMS: atom_id res chain seq x y z
N MET A 1 31.74 -33.46 42.61
CA MET A 1 30.53 -32.67 42.91
C MET A 1 29.52 -32.91 41.78
N SER A 2 28.59 -33.81 42.02
CA SER A 2 27.48 -34.03 41.09
C SER A 2 26.44 -32.96 41.36
N VAL A 3 26.20 -32.11 40.39
CA VAL A 3 25.05 -31.21 40.41
C VAL A 3 23.85 -32.01 39.97
N ASP A 4 23.06 -32.48 40.94
CA ASP A 4 21.77 -33.11 40.67
C ASP A 4 20.81 -32.05 40.17
N THR A 5 20.74 -31.90 38.85
CA THR A 5 19.72 -31.08 38.22
C THR A 5 18.44 -31.89 38.19
N LYS A 6 17.69 -31.79 39.25
CA LYS A 6 16.37 -32.37 39.40
C LYS A 6 15.43 -31.63 38.45
N VAL A 7 15.33 -32.12 37.23
CA VAL A 7 14.31 -31.67 36.28
C VAL A 7 12.97 -32.21 36.79
N THR A 8 12.19 -31.35 37.44
CA THR A 8 10.80 -31.65 37.74
C THR A 8 10.01 -31.72 36.44
N PRO A 9 9.40 -32.85 36.09
CA PRO A 9 8.54 -32.90 34.93
C PRO A 9 7.35 -31.97 35.12
N ILE A 10 7.11 -31.12 34.15
CA ILE A 10 5.94 -30.26 34.13
C ILE A 10 4.71 -31.16 34.05
N PRO A 11 3.75 -31.09 35.00
CA PRO A 11 2.56 -31.93 34.94
C PRO A 11 1.78 -31.64 33.66
N ALA A 12 1.26 -32.72 33.04
CA ALA A 12 0.51 -32.64 31.79
C ALA A 12 -0.72 -31.71 31.86
N ASP A 13 -1.21 -31.45 33.07
CA ASP A 13 -2.35 -30.55 33.31
C ASP A 13 -2.00 -29.06 33.16
N ALA A 14 -0.72 -28.71 33.08
CA ALA A 14 -0.32 -27.32 32.86
C ALA A 14 -0.61 -26.83 31.39
N PHE A 15 -0.94 -27.74 30.51
CA PHE A 15 -1.27 -27.45 29.10
C PHE A 15 -2.77 -27.66 28.77
N SER A 16 -3.64 -27.80 29.74
CA SER A 16 -5.06 -27.63 29.50
C SER A 16 -5.31 -26.13 29.21
N VAL A 17 -5.18 -25.80 27.94
CA VAL A 17 -5.80 -24.59 27.41
C VAL A 17 -7.30 -24.81 27.62
N GLU A 18 -7.86 -24.20 28.67
CA GLU A 18 -9.29 -23.98 28.67
C GLU A 18 -9.57 -23.22 27.38
N GLU A 19 -10.16 -23.91 26.39
CA GLU A 19 -10.90 -23.27 25.35
C GLU A 19 -12.01 -22.47 26.04
N LYS A 20 -11.67 -21.28 26.51
CA LYS A 20 -12.66 -20.22 26.56
C LYS A 20 -13.09 -20.05 25.10
N SER A 21 -14.24 -20.61 24.76
CA SER A 21 -15.01 -20.19 23.63
C SER A 21 -15.39 -18.72 23.90
N GLY A 22 -14.43 -17.86 23.71
CA GLY A 22 -14.50 -16.42 23.72
C GLY A 22 -14.17 -16.02 22.34
N ASP A 23 -15.22 -15.80 21.55
CA ASP A 23 -15.33 -14.84 20.49
C ASP A 23 -13.97 -14.38 19.92
N THR A 24 -13.25 -15.25 19.26
CA THR A 24 -12.45 -14.83 18.13
C THR A 24 -13.48 -14.34 17.11
N PRO A 25 -13.48 -13.06 16.70
CA PRO A 25 -14.30 -12.68 15.56
C PRO A 25 -13.85 -13.59 14.42
N ALA A 26 -14.65 -14.59 14.13
CA ALA A 26 -14.54 -15.34 12.91
C ALA A 26 -14.56 -14.26 11.84
N VAL A 27 -13.44 -14.06 11.15
CA VAL A 27 -13.41 -13.23 9.95
C VAL A 27 -14.46 -13.87 9.06
N ASN A 28 -15.61 -13.23 9.03
CA ASN A 28 -16.80 -13.78 8.45
C ASN A 28 -16.46 -13.99 6.97
N GLY A 29 -16.51 -15.22 6.48
CA GLY A 29 -16.28 -15.50 5.07
C GLY A 29 -17.18 -14.65 4.15
N ALA A 30 -18.29 -14.12 4.70
CA ALA A 30 -19.14 -13.13 4.07
C ALA A 30 -18.46 -11.75 3.91
N GLU A 31 -17.63 -11.29 4.86
CA GLU A 31 -16.87 -10.05 4.72
C GLU A 31 -15.74 -10.19 3.71
N PHE A 32 -15.07 -11.34 3.67
CA PHE A 32 -14.07 -11.64 2.66
C PHE A 32 -14.70 -11.72 1.26
N ALA A 33 -15.83 -12.41 1.12
CA ALA A 33 -16.59 -12.49 -0.13
C ALA A 33 -17.16 -11.13 -0.56
N ALA A 34 -17.58 -10.29 0.39
CA ALA A 34 -18.03 -8.93 0.12
C ALA A 34 -16.87 -8.02 -0.32
N ALA A 35 -15.68 -8.18 0.26
CA ALA A 35 -14.48 -7.46 -0.16
C ALA A 35 -14.00 -7.91 -1.54
N GLU A 36 -14.05 -9.22 -1.85
CA GLU A 36 -13.77 -9.74 -3.19
C GLU A 36 -14.81 -9.29 -4.22
N THR A 37 -16.08 -9.24 -3.84
CA THR A 37 -17.16 -8.79 -4.74
C THR A 37 -17.08 -7.29 -4.99
N ALA A 38 -16.72 -6.50 -3.96
CA ALA A 38 -16.47 -5.06 -4.11
C ALA A 38 -15.21 -4.81 -4.96
N ALA A 39 -14.15 -5.61 -4.80
CA ALA A 39 -12.96 -5.54 -5.65
C ALA A 39 -13.30 -5.90 -7.11
N LYS A 40 -14.14 -6.92 -7.34
CA LYS A 40 -14.60 -7.31 -8.68
C LYS A 40 -15.57 -6.31 -9.31
N ALA A 41 -16.38 -5.62 -8.52
CA ALA A 41 -17.28 -4.57 -9.02
C ALA A 41 -16.51 -3.30 -9.43
N GLU A 42 -15.34 -3.05 -8.88
CA GLU A 42 -14.43 -1.99 -9.30
C GLU A 42 -13.54 -2.38 -10.49
N GLU A 43 -13.52 -3.65 -10.91
CA GLU A 43 -12.72 -4.15 -12.05
C GLU A 43 -13.06 -3.47 -13.39
N GLY A 44 -14.18 -2.78 -13.50
CA GLY A 44 -14.54 -2.06 -14.72
C GLY A 44 -13.77 -0.76 -14.96
N ASN A 45 -13.02 -0.23 -13.97
CA ASN A 45 -12.31 1.04 -14.11
C ASN A 45 -11.17 1.18 -13.08
N THR A 46 -10.34 0.16 -12.92
CA THR A 46 -9.21 0.16 -11.98
C THR A 46 -8.04 1.04 -12.43
N SER A 47 -7.99 1.42 -13.69
CA SER A 47 -6.89 2.19 -14.29
C SER A 47 -6.95 3.68 -13.98
N ALA A 48 -8.15 4.27 -13.98
CA ALA A 48 -8.36 5.67 -13.64
C ALA A 48 -8.86 5.80 -12.19
N TYR A 49 -8.18 6.61 -11.40
CA TYR A 49 -8.51 6.82 -10.00
C TYR A 49 -8.37 8.29 -9.63
N VAL A 50 -9.40 8.83 -8.97
CA VAL A 50 -9.40 10.18 -8.42
C VAL A 50 -9.47 10.07 -6.89
N HIS A 51 -8.48 10.60 -6.23
CA HIS A 51 -8.37 10.60 -4.77
C HIS A 51 -8.63 12.00 -4.23
N LYS A 52 -9.73 12.17 -3.49
CA LYS A 52 -9.97 13.37 -2.69
C LYS A 52 -9.29 13.23 -1.34
N LEU A 53 -8.43 14.18 -0.99
CA LEU A 53 -7.77 14.21 0.30
C LEU A 53 -8.80 14.51 1.39
N LYS A 54 -8.62 13.90 2.55
CA LYS A 54 -9.48 14.15 3.73
C LYS A 54 -9.39 15.60 4.22
N LYS A 55 -8.22 16.21 4.03
CA LYS A 55 -7.96 17.61 4.34
C LYS A 55 -7.05 18.17 3.24
N PRO A 56 -7.22 19.45 2.86
CA PRO A 56 -6.29 20.09 1.96
C PRO A 56 -4.85 19.93 2.45
N PHE A 57 -3.95 19.57 1.56
CA PHE A 57 -2.54 19.36 1.84
C PHE A 57 -1.71 20.40 1.11
N THR A 58 -0.87 21.14 1.83
CA THR A 58 -0.01 22.15 1.24
C THR A 58 1.40 21.63 1.07
N PHE A 59 1.92 21.72 -0.15
CA PHE A 59 3.27 21.32 -0.51
C PHE A 59 3.89 22.39 -1.41
N GLU A 60 5.07 22.91 -1.04
CA GLU A 60 5.77 23.98 -1.77
C GLU A 60 4.88 25.18 -2.13
N GLY A 61 4.02 25.59 -1.21
CA GLY A 61 3.09 26.70 -1.42
C GLY A 61 1.87 26.38 -2.28
N CYS A 62 1.71 25.16 -2.72
CA CYS A 62 0.55 24.70 -3.48
C CYS A 62 -0.39 23.91 -2.58
N THR A 63 -1.67 24.21 -2.61
CA THR A 63 -2.70 23.44 -1.91
C THR A 63 -3.24 22.38 -2.83
N ILE A 64 -3.20 21.14 -2.36
CA ILE A 64 -3.70 19.96 -3.06
C ILE A 64 -4.94 19.46 -2.33
N GLU A 65 -6.05 19.35 -3.02
CA GLU A 65 -7.31 18.81 -2.50
C GLU A 65 -7.65 17.48 -3.14
N GLU A 66 -7.17 17.26 -4.35
CA GLU A 66 -7.47 16.09 -5.16
C GLU A 66 -6.26 15.67 -5.99
N LEU A 67 -6.07 14.38 -6.15
CA LEU A 67 -5.06 13.76 -7.00
C LEU A 67 -5.71 12.81 -7.99
N SER A 68 -5.38 12.95 -9.25
CA SER A 68 -5.86 12.10 -10.33
C SER A 68 -4.75 11.18 -10.82
N PHE A 69 -5.09 9.93 -11.06
CA PHE A 69 -4.16 8.89 -11.50
C PHE A 69 -4.72 8.18 -12.73
N ASP A 70 -3.83 7.86 -13.64
CA ASP A 70 -4.11 7.04 -14.82
C ASP A 70 -3.03 5.95 -14.92
N PHE A 71 -3.34 4.77 -14.43
CA PHE A 71 -2.42 3.65 -14.40
C PHE A 71 -2.20 3.00 -15.78
N ASP A 72 -3.12 3.17 -16.73
CA ASP A 72 -2.97 2.66 -18.10
C ASP A 72 -1.85 3.35 -18.88
N ARG A 73 -1.38 4.48 -18.39
CA ARG A 73 -0.22 5.18 -18.96
C ARG A 73 1.10 4.51 -18.68
N LEU A 74 1.13 3.64 -17.68
CA LEU A 74 2.36 2.96 -17.26
C LEU A 74 2.76 1.91 -18.28
N THR A 75 4.06 1.81 -18.47
CA THR A 75 4.68 0.84 -19.38
C THR A 75 5.68 -0.04 -18.63
N GLY A 76 6.16 -1.09 -19.27
CA GLY A 76 7.25 -1.90 -18.72
C GLY A 76 8.52 -1.08 -18.43
N ASN A 77 8.78 -0.02 -19.18
CA ASN A 77 9.89 0.88 -18.91
C ASN A 77 9.73 1.62 -17.58
N ASP A 78 8.50 1.96 -17.20
CA ASP A 78 8.23 2.57 -15.89
C ASP A 78 8.53 1.59 -14.76
N SER A 79 8.14 0.33 -14.91
CA SER A 79 8.44 -0.72 -13.95
C SER A 79 9.94 -0.91 -13.77
N LEU A 80 10.68 -1.07 -14.85
CA LEU A 80 12.13 -1.23 -14.82
C LEU A 80 12.83 -0.01 -14.21
N ALA A 81 12.39 1.21 -14.55
CA ALA A 81 12.94 2.43 -13.99
C ALA A 81 12.74 2.52 -12.47
N ILE A 82 11.58 2.08 -11.96
CA ILE A 82 11.32 2.03 -10.52
C ILE A 82 12.25 1.02 -9.83
N GLU A 83 12.44 -0.15 -10.43
CA GLU A 83 13.35 -1.17 -9.89
C GLU A 83 14.78 -0.68 -9.84
N ASP A 84 15.26 -0.02 -10.91
CA ASP A 84 16.59 0.57 -10.99
C ASP A 84 16.79 1.67 -9.94
N GLU A 85 15.81 2.56 -9.76
CA GLU A 85 15.85 3.59 -8.71
C GLU A 85 15.98 2.95 -7.31
N LEU A 86 15.18 1.93 -7.02
CA LEU A 86 15.19 1.26 -5.73
C LEU A 86 16.47 0.47 -5.50
N GLN A 87 17.02 -0.16 -6.53
CA GLN A 87 18.30 -0.84 -6.45
C GLN A 87 19.45 0.15 -6.19
N ALA A 88 19.45 1.29 -6.86
CA ALA A 88 20.44 2.35 -6.63
C ALA A 88 20.40 2.90 -5.20
N MET A 89 19.24 2.84 -4.55
CA MET A 89 19.04 3.22 -3.15
C MET A 89 19.34 2.10 -2.15
N ASN A 90 19.87 0.97 -2.59
CA ASN A 90 20.05 -0.25 -1.79
C ASN A 90 18.74 -0.78 -1.16
N LYS A 91 17.63 -0.63 -1.87
CA LYS A 91 16.30 -1.11 -1.48
C LYS A 91 15.71 -2.00 -2.59
N PRO A 92 16.34 -3.12 -2.92
CA PRO A 92 15.89 -3.97 -4.01
C PRO A 92 14.46 -4.47 -3.78
N VAL A 93 13.70 -4.53 -4.85
CA VAL A 93 12.33 -5.02 -4.82
C VAL A 93 12.35 -6.54 -4.93
N ILE A 94 11.81 -7.23 -3.94
CA ILE A 94 11.67 -8.68 -3.97
C ILE A 94 10.29 -9.05 -4.52
N VAL A 95 9.24 -8.44 -3.96
CA VAL A 95 7.85 -8.64 -4.42
C VAL A 95 7.21 -7.27 -4.61
N PRO A 96 7.01 -6.82 -5.86
CA PRO A 96 6.48 -5.47 -6.15
C PRO A 96 5.15 -5.18 -5.47
N THR A 97 4.23 -6.13 -5.47
CA THR A 97 2.88 -6.00 -4.88
C THR A 97 2.86 -5.76 -3.38
N PHE A 98 3.94 -6.12 -2.68
CA PHE A 98 4.11 -5.89 -1.24
C PHE A 98 5.10 -4.78 -0.91
N SER A 99 5.76 -4.20 -1.91
CA SER A 99 6.70 -3.11 -1.71
C SER A 99 5.99 -1.76 -1.70
N GLY A 100 5.89 -1.12 -0.54
CA GLY A 100 5.35 0.24 -0.43
C GLY A 100 6.16 1.25 -1.25
N GLN A 101 7.47 1.07 -1.32
CA GLN A 101 8.37 1.91 -2.12
C GLN A 101 8.10 1.78 -3.62
N TYR A 102 7.85 0.56 -4.09
CA TYR A 102 7.50 0.31 -5.48
C TYR A 102 6.12 0.89 -5.82
N LEU A 103 5.11 0.57 -5.01
CA LEU A 103 3.73 0.98 -5.24
C LEU A 103 3.54 2.50 -5.25
N ILE A 104 4.20 3.23 -4.35
CA ILE A 104 4.07 4.69 -4.32
C ILE A 104 4.80 5.36 -5.51
N ARG A 105 5.91 4.79 -5.99
CA ARG A 105 6.58 5.27 -7.19
C ARG A 105 5.74 5.01 -8.44
N MET A 106 5.10 3.87 -8.49
CA MET A 106 4.15 3.53 -9.56
C MET A 106 2.98 4.53 -9.58
N ALA A 107 2.38 4.81 -8.43
CA ALA A 107 1.32 5.81 -8.30
C ALA A 107 1.80 7.22 -8.72
N ALA A 108 2.98 7.64 -8.29
CA ALA A 108 3.53 8.94 -8.67
C ALA A 108 3.72 9.06 -10.20
N ARG A 109 4.17 7.99 -10.86
CA ARG A 109 4.27 7.96 -12.33
C ARG A 109 2.91 7.99 -13.03
N ALA A 110 1.90 7.35 -12.44
CA ALA A 110 0.53 7.37 -12.94
C ALA A 110 -0.21 8.69 -12.67
N CYS A 111 0.30 9.52 -11.76
CA CYS A 111 -0.37 10.77 -11.38
C CYS A 111 -0.41 11.76 -12.55
N THR A 112 -1.60 12.25 -12.86
CA THR A 112 -1.84 13.22 -13.93
C THR A 112 -1.98 14.65 -13.40
N THR A 113 -2.15 14.81 -12.09
CA THR A 113 -2.22 16.14 -11.45
C THR A 113 -0.87 16.85 -11.52
N THR A 114 -0.91 18.13 -11.83
CA THR A 114 0.26 19.01 -11.84
C THR A 114 0.19 20.01 -10.70
N LEU A 115 1.34 20.33 -10.11
CA LEU A 115 1.48 21.43 -9.18
C LEU A 115 1.87 22.69 -9.95
N THR A 116 1.18 23.78 -9.66
CA THR A 116 1.59 25.11 -10.14
C THR A 116 2.04 25.92 -8.95
N THR A 117 3.32 26.21 -8.88
CA THR A 117 3.93 27.01 -7.81
C THR A 117 3.54 28.47 -7.94
N PRO A 118 3.61 29.27 -6.84
CA PRO A 118 3.26 30.71 -6.88
C PRO A 118 4.04 31.53 -7.90
N ASP A 119 5.25 31.10 -8.27
CA ASP A 119 6.10 31.68 -9.32
C ASP A 119 5.71 31.26 -10.74
N GLY A 120 4.59 30.53 -10.90
CA GLY A 120 4.04 30.16 -12.20
C GLY A 120 4.70 28.94 -12.85
N LYS A 121 5.61 28.24 -12.15
CA LYS A 121 6.21 26.98 -12.64
C LYS A 121 5.26 25.82 -12.39
N SER A 122 5.05 25.01 -13.40
CA SER A 122 4.25 23.80 -13.31
C SER A 122 5.16 22.57 -13.35
N ARG A 123 4.92 21.63 -12.42
CA ARG A 123 5.59 20.33 -12.41
C ARG A 123 4.61 19.20 -12.11
N ARG A 124 4.96 18.03 -12.54
CA ARG A 124 4.20 16.83 -12.18
C ARG A 124 4.44 16.46 -10.72
N ILE A 125 3.44 15.84 -10.12
CA ILE A 125 3.57 15.28 -8.78
C ILE A 125 4.53 14.10 -8.84
N GLY A 126 5.58 14.18 -8.04
CA GLY A 126 6.60 13.15 -7.91
C GLY A 126 6.43 12.31 -6.65
N VAL A 127 7.41 11.46 -6.42
CA VAL A 127 7.48 10.60 -5.22
C VAL A 127 7.58 11.43 -3.94
N ASP A 128 8.26 12.56 -3.99
CA ASP A 128 8.43 13.51 -2.88
C ASP A 128 7.08 13.98 -2.30
N VAL A 129 6.18 14.42 -3.17
CA VAL A 129 4.82 14.81 -2.77
C VAL A 129 4.03 13.63 -2.23
N SER A 130 4.10 12.50 -2.94
CA SER A 130 3.36 11.30 -2.57
C SER A 130 3.77 10.73 -1.22
N GLN A 131 5.04 10.82 -0.87
CA GLN A 131 5.57 10.40 0.43
C GLN A 131 5.25 11.38 1.57
N ALA A 132 5.01 12.65 1.25
CA ALA A 132 4.67 13.68 2.21
C ALA A 132 3.18 13.70 2.58
N LEU A 133 2.34 12.97 1.86
CA LEU A 133 0.90 12.89 2.12
C LEU A 133 0.59 12.34 3.52
N PRO A 134 -0.53 12.75 4.13
CA PRO A 134 -1.04 12.12 5.34
C PRO A 134 -1.18 10.60 5.16
N ILE A 135 -0.86 9.84 6.20
CA ILE A 135 -0.79 8.37 6.13
C ILE A 135 -2.07 7.71 5.62
N GLY A 136 -3.24 8.27 5.94
CA GLY A 136 -4.52 7.74 5.48
C GLY A 136 -4.70 7.88 3.97
N ASP A 137 -4.30 9.01 3.40
CA ASP A 137 -4.34 9.27 1.97
C ASP A 137 -3.26 8.46 1.23
N TYR A 138 -2.04 8.42 1.77
CA TYR A 138 -0.97 7.57 1.27
C TYR A 138 -1.39 6.10 1.16
N ASN A 139 -1.98 5.54 2.21
CA ASN A 139 -2.39 4.14 2.23
C ASN A 139 -3.47 3.83 1.19
N ARG A 140 -4.40 4.74 0.95
CA ARG A 140 -5.46 4.56 -0.06
C ARG A 140 -4.87 4.56 -1.47
N ILE A 141 -4.00 5.50 -1.77
CA ILE A 141 -3.31 5.58 -3.07
C ILE A 141 -2.45 4.34 -3.30
N ARG A 142 -1.69 3.92 -2.29
CA ARG A 142 -0.89 2.68 -2.33
C ARG A 142 -1.75 1.44 -2.58
N SER A 143 -2.91 1.35 -1.93
CA SER A 143 -3.84 0.24 -2.13
C SER A 143 -4.39 0.20 -3.56
N LYS A 144 -4.73 1.33 -4.15
CA LYS A 144 -5.18 1.40 -5.55
C LYS A 144 -4.08 1.00 -6.52
N ALA A 145 -2.85 1.43 -6.29
CA ALA A 145 -1.69 0.98 -7.07
C ALA A 145 -1.50 -0.54 -6.99
N ARG A 146 -1.66 -1.12 -5.81
CA ARG A 146 -1.58 -2.58 -5.63
C ARG A 146 -2.71 -3.30 -6.38
N THR A 147 -3.93 -2.82 -6.28
CA THR A 147 -5.08 -3.42 -6.97
C THR A 147 -4.86 -3.41 -8.48
N PHE A 148 -4.37 -2.30 -9.03
CA PHE A 148 -4.04 -2.21 -10.44
C PHE A 148 -2.94 -3.22 -10.83
N LEU A 149 -1.86 -3.28 -10.06
CA LEU A 149 -0.75 -4.19 -10.36
C LEU A 149 -1.20 -5.65 -10.33
N LEU A 150 -1.98 -6.05 -9.33
CA LEU A 150 -2.54 -7.41 -9.24
C LEU A 150 -3.47 -7.72 -10.43
N ALA A 151 -4.33 -6.78 -10.82
CA ALA A 151 -5.22 -6.95 -11.96
C ALA A 151 -4.47 -7.06 -13.29
N SER A 152 -3.33 -6.38 -13.42
CA SER A 152 -2.51 -6.41 -14.64
C SER A 152 -1.75 -7.72 -14.84
N GLU A 153 -1.63 -8.55 -13.79
CA GLU A 153 -0.97 -9.87 -13.84
C GLU A 153 -1.94 -11.01 -14.19
N LEU A 154 -3.22 -10.72 -14.22
CA LEU A 154 -4.27 -11.70 -14.58
C LEU A 154 -4.49 -11.73 -16.10
#